data_62aeb85cead8c475ee46a1b46ed9de7d
#
_entry.id   62aeb85cead8c475ee46a1b46ed9de7d
#
_cell.length_a   1.000
_cell.length_b   1.000
_cell.length_c   1.000
_cell.angle_alpha   90.00
_cell.angle_beta   90.00
_cell.angle_gamma   90.00
#
_symmetry.space_group_name_H-M   'P 1'
#
loop_
_entity.id
_entity.type
_entity.pdbx_description
1 polymer ?
#
loop_
_entity_poly.entity_id
_entity_poly.type
_entity_poly.pdbx_seq_one_letter_code
_entity_poly.pdbx_strand_id
1 'polypeptide(L)'
;MSLLDDLSSAITAAATAAAPSVVGIGGRIRGSGVVVGSDRVLTNAHNLRGDEPTVTFADGRSLRGRVAGIDLDGDLAVIDVDTAGAPAVSWADGPVSVGAVIFGLAATIGGAARVTVGTVSAVAMAFRGPGGRRISGGLEHTAPMAPGSSGGPIVDAAGRLVGLNTHRIGEGFYLARPADSALRERVAEISSGRSVERPRLGIAVAPAHVARRLRRSVGLPDRDGLLVRGVEDGSPAAGAGVREGDLVVRVAGKDTADADALLEAMAGAAGAVEVVVIRGADELTLTADLGGDDGPSGSRPN
;
A
#
# COMPACT_ATOMS: atom_id res chain seq x y z
N MET A 1 -27.26 5.84 33.53
CA MET A 1 -26.15 6.59 32.91
C MET A 1 -26.73 7.39 31.77
N SER A 2 -26.19 8.56 31.47
CA SER A 2 -26.64 9.34 30.31
C SER A 2 -26.02 8.76 29.03
N LEU A 3 -26.61 9.04 27.87
CA LEU A 3 -26.03 8.66 26.55
C LEU A 3 -24.57 9.14 26.41
N LEU A 4 -24.26 10.30 26.99
CA LEU A 4 -22.90 10.86 26.96
C LEU A 4 -21.93 10.06 27.83
N ASP A 5 -22.39 9.55 28.97
CA ASP A 5 -21.57 8.69 29.84
C ASP A 5 -21.28 7.35 29.15
N ASP A 6 -22.28 6.78 28.49
CA ASP A 6 -22.12 5.53 27.72
C ASP A 6 -21.16 5.72 26.54
N LEU A 7 -21.28 6.83 25.80
CA LEU A 7 -20.38 7.17 24.72
C LEU A 7 -18.92 7.38 25.20
N SER A 8 -18.76 8.16 26.28
CA SER A 8 -17.46 8.39 26.91
C SER A 8 -16.80 7.08 27.35
N SER A 9 -17.60 6.19 27.94
CA SER A 9 -17.16 4.88 28.41
C SER A 9 -16.71 4.01 27.22
N ALA A 10 -17.47 4.00 26.14
CA ALA A 10 -17.12 3.26 24.92
C ALA A 10 -15.81 3.77 24.28
N ILE A 11 -15.63 5.09 24.19
CA ILE A 11 -14.39 5.70 23.68
C ILE A 11 -13.20 5.31 24.54
N THR A 12 -13.36 5.44 25.87
CA THR A 12 -12.29 5.10 26.82
C THR A 12 -11.94 3.62 26.78
N ALA A 13 -12.93 2.75 26.69
CA ALA A 13 -12.72 1.30 26.59
C ALA A 13 -11.96 0.92 25.32
N ALA A 14 -12.40 1.42 24.16
CA ALA A 14 -11.72 1.18 22.90
C ALA A 14 -10.27 1.71 22.90
N ALA A 15 -10.07 2.90 23.46
CA ALA A 15 -8.74 3.50 23.62
C ALA A 15 -7.85 2.66 24.52
N THR A 16 -8.34 2.25 25.70
CA THR A 16 -7.58 1.44 26.66
C THR A 16 -7.19 0.08 26.08
N ALA A 17 -8.08 -0.53 25.31
CA ALA A 17 -7.84 -1.85 24.69
C ALA A 17 -6.81 -1.77 23.57
N ALA A 18 -6.86 -0.74 22.71
CA ALA A 18 -6.06 -0.68 21.48
C ALA A 18 -4.79 0.17 21.60
N ALA A 19 -4.76 1.21 22.44
CA ALA A 19 -3.63 2.13 22.54
C ALA A 19 -2.28 1.46 22.83
N PRO A 20 -2.19 0.42 23.69
CA PRO A 20 -0.91 -0.25 23.94
C PRO A 20 -0.30 -0.96 22.74
N SER A 21 -1.13 -1.28 21.73
CA SER A 21 -0.67 -1.90 20.47
C SER A 21 -0.21 -0.88 19.42
N VAL A 22 -0.45 0.43 19.65
CA VAL A 22 -0.12 1.48 18.68
C VAL A 22 1.34 1.89 18.83
N VAL A 23 2.05 2.01 17.72
CA VAL A 23 3.45 2.44 17.68
C VAL A 23 3.67 3.59 16.69
N GLY A 24 4.67 4.41 16.97
CA GLY A 24 5.17 5.42 16.03
C GLY A 24 6.27 4.85 15.15
N ILE A 25 6.27 5.24 13.87
CA ILE A 25 7.27 4.82 12.89
C ILE A 25 8.14 6.02 12.48
N GLY A 26 9.47 5.85 12.59
CA GLY A 26 10.47 6.86 12.24
C GLY A 26 10.81 7.82 13.38
N GLY A 27 12.02 8.38 13.37
CA GLY A 27 12.59 9.18 14.48
C GLY A 27 11.81 10.45 14.87
N ARG A 28 10.90 10.95 14.02
CA ARG A 28 9.97 12.06 14.30
C ARG A 28 8.54 11.67 14.02
N ILE A 29 8.19 10.40 14.19
CA ILE A 29 6.89 9.81 13.89
C ILE A 29 6.36 10.30 12.54
N ARG A 30 6.84 9.65 11.49
CA ARG A 30 6.39 9.90 10.10
C ARG A 30 5.04 9.26 9.84
N GLY A 31 4.78 8.18 10.53
CA GLY A 31 3.58 7.39 10.48
C GLY A 31 3.38 6.64 11.77
N SER A 32 2.31 5.90 11.80
CA SER A 32 1.95 5.00 12.88
C SER A 32 2.06 3.54 12.42
N GLY A 33 1.97 2.63 13.36
CA GLY A 33 1.87 1.20 13.13
C GLY A 33 1.09 0.56 14.24
N VAL A 34 0.87 -0.73 14.11
CA VAL A 34 0.17 -1.53 15.10
C VAL A 34 0.87 -2.86 15.31
N VAL A 35 1.01 -3.27 16.56
CA VAL A 35 1.53 -4.61 16.91
C VAL A 35 0.49 -5.65 16.50
N VAL A 36 0.88 -6.61 15.66
CA VAL A 36 -0.01 -7.65 15.12
C VAL A 36 0.36 -9.07 15.53
N GLY A 37 1.45 -9.23 16.24
CA GLY A 37 1.95 -10.51 16.75
C GLY A 37 3.19 -10.31 17.59
N SER A 38 3.72 -11.39 18.15
CA SER A 38 5.02 -11.36 18.85
C SER A 38 6.08 -10.83 17.89
N ASP A 39 6.75 -9.77 18.33
CA ASP A 39 7.84 -9.12 17.58
C ASP A 39 7.47 -8.66 16.16
N ARG A 40 6.18 -8.35 15.92
CA ARG A 40 5.66 -7.94 14.61
C ARG A 40 4.85 -6.66 14.68
N VAL A 41 5.25 -5.68 13.88
CA VAL A 41 4.54 -4.42 13.69
C VAL A 41 4.11 -4.29 12.24
N LEU A 42 2.81 -4.04 12.01
CA LEU A 42 2.24 -3.70 10.71
C LEU A 42 2.17 -2.18 10.54
N THR A 43 2.56 -1.68 9.38
CA THR A 43 2.47 -0.26 9.00
C THR A 43 2.28 -0.12 7.49
N ASN A 44 2.16 1.13 7.00
CA ASN A 44 2.21 1.39 5.56
C ASN A 44 3.65 1.42 5.04
N ALA A 45 3.87 0.94 3.83
CA ALA A 45 5.19 0.93 3.19
C ALA A 45 5.76 2.35 3.01
N HIS A 46 4.91 3.35 2.70
CA HIS A 46 5.35 4.74 2.54
C HIS A 46 5.86 5.40 3.83
N ASN A 47 5.62 4.80 5.00
CA ASN A 47 6.18 5.27 6.27
C ASN A 47 7.66 4.94 6.42
N LEU A 48 8.15 3.95 5.67
CA LEU A 48 9.53 3.47 5.80
C LEU A 48 10.55 4.41 5.12
N ARG A 49 11.74 4.47 5.69
CA ARG A 49 12.96 5.03 5.12
C ARG A 49 14.10 4.06 5.40
N GLY A 50 14.42 3.23 4.41
CA GLY A 50 15.43 2.18 4.56
C GLY A 50 14.89 0.98 5.36
N ASP A 51 15.78 0.04 5.61
CA ASP A 51 15.44 -1.31 6.09
C ASP A 51 15.39 -1.44 7.62
N GLU A 52 15.85 -0.40 8.34
CA GLU A 52 15.88 -0.38 9.81
C GLU A 52 15.14 0.83 10.39
N PRO A 53 13.81 0.84 10.35
CA PRO A 53 13.02 1.92 10.91
C PRO A 53 13.11 1.95 12.44
N THR A 54 13.02 3.16 13.01
CA THR A 54 12.78 3.33 14.45
C THR A 54 11.30 3.09 14.73
N VAL A 55 11.01 2.27 15.75
CA VAL A 55 9.68 1.99 16.27
C VAL A 55 9.59 2.54 17.68
N THR A 56 8.63 3.44 17.95
CA THR A 56 8.38 4.05 19.26
C THR A 56 7.11 3.49 19.84
N PHE A 57 7.18 2.82 20.97
CA PHE A 57 6.07 2.18 21.65
C PHE A 57 5.27 3.15 22.53
N ALA A 58 4.09 2.73 22.97
CA ALA A 58 3.17 3.53 23.80
C ALA A 58 3.79 3.95 25.16
N ASP A 59 4.74 3.21 25.68
CA ASP A 59 5.50 3.52 26.91
C ASP A 59 6.67 4.47 26.69
N GLY A 60 6.89 4.96 25.46
CA GLY A 60 7.96 5.89 25.10
C GLY A 60 9.27 5.22 24.71
N ARG A 61 9.43 3.90 24.85
CA ARG A 61 10.61 3.17 24.35
C ARG A 61 10.72 3.34 22.85
N SER A 62 11.94 3.46 22.36
CA SER A 62 12.22 3.47 20.92
C SER A 62 13.28 2.43 20.61
N LEU A 63 12.97 1.54 19.67
CA LEU A 63 13.88 0.48 19.23
C LEU A 63 14.07 0.55 17.72
N ARG A 64 15.20 0.01 17.23
CA ARG A 64 15.40 -0.26 15.81
C ARG A 64 14.75 -1.59 15.48
N GLY A 65 13.86 -1.57 14.51
CA GLY A 65 13.32 -2.78 13.91
C GLY A 65 13.98 -3.06 12.57
N ARG A 66 13.77 -4.22 12.03
CA ARG A 66 14.17 -4.62 10.69
C ARG A 66 12.92 -4.86 9.84
N VAL A 67 12.90 -4.38 8.62
CA VAL A 67 11.83 -4.68 7.68
C VAL A 67 11.83 -6.17 7.37
N ALA A 68 10.77 -6.89 7.78
CA ALA A 68 10.58 -8.31 7.47
C ALA A 68 10.18 -8.53 6.01
N GLY A 69 9.35 -7.63 5.49
CA GLY A 69 8.93 -7.63 4.10
C GLY A 69 8.02 -6.44 3.79
N ILE A 70 7.80 -6.21 2.50
CA ILE A 70 7.04 -5.07 1.97
C ILE A 70 6.11 -5.54 0.86
N ASP A 71 4.90 -5.03 0.85
CA ASP A 71 3.99 -5.00 -0.30
C ASP A 71 3.83 -3.55 -0.75
N LEU A 72 4.61 -3.13 -1.73
CA LEU A 72 4.55 -1.76 -2.27
C LEU A 72 3.21 -1.47 -2.93
N ASP A 73 2.56 -2.47 -3.50
CA ASP A 73 1.28 -2.33 -4.20
C ASP A 73 0.12 -2.16 -3.25
N GLY A 74 0.13 -2.94 -2.17
CA GLY A 74 -0.83 -2.83 -1.10
C GLY A 74 -0.52 -1.72 -0.11
N ASP A 75 0.65 -1.05 -0.27
CA ASP A 75 1.17 -0.06 0.67
C ASP A 75 1.27 -0.60 2.10
N LEU A 76 1.80 -1.82 2.25
CA LEU A 76 1.94 -2.51 3.52
C LEU A 76 3.40 -2.87 3.79
N ALA A 77 3.78 -2.84 5.06
CA ALA A 77 5.07 -3.33 5.51
C ALA A 77 4.94 -3.98 6.89
N VAL A 78 5.73 -5.04 7.10
CA VAL A 78 5.89 -5.67 8.40
C VAL A 78 7.31 -5.43 8.89
N ILE A 79 7.42 -5.05 10.16
CA ILE A 79 8.69 -4.77 10.84
C ILE A 79 8.86 -5.79 11.95
N ASP A 80 10.01 -6.48 11.94
CA ASP A 80 10.49 -7.29 13.04
C ASP A 80 11.11 -6.36 14.09
N VAL A 81 10.60 -6.38 15.30
CA VAL A 81 11.12 -5.59 16.41
C VAL A 81 10.71 -6.25 17.73
N ASP A 82 11.59 -6.29 18.71
CA ASP A 82 11.24 -6.76 20.05
C ASP A 82 10.12 -5.88 20.64
N THR A 83 8.90 -6.45 20.68
CA THR A 83 7.74 -5.74 21.24
C THR A 83 7.77 -5.67 22.76
N ALA A 84 8.65 -6.45 23.42
CA ALA A 84 8.85 -6.51 24.88
C ALA A 84 7.52 -6.50 25.67
N GLY A 85 6.58 -7.32 25.22
CA GLY A 85 5.28 -7.49 25.86
C GLY A 85 4.20 -6.45 25.47
N ALA A 86 4.47 -5.54 24.52
CA ALA A 86 3.38 -4.75 23.93
C ALA A 86 2.36 -5.69 23.28
N PRO A 87 1.06 -5.58 23.63
CA PRO A 87 0.06 -6.56 23.17
C PRO A 87 -0.19 -6.41 21.69
N ALA A 88 -0.40 -7.55 21.01
CA ALA A 88 -0.92 -7.54 19.65
C ALA A 88 -2.40 -7.10 19.67
N VAL A 89 -2.79 -6.27 18.69
CA VAL A 89 -4.19 -5.88 18.53
C VAL A 89 -5.03 -7.11 18.16
N SER A 90 -6.20 -7.23 18.80
CA SER A 90 -7.17 -8.24 18.39
C SER A 90 -7.83 -7.83 17.07
N TRP A 91 -8.05 -8.76 16.17
CA TRP A 91 -8.72 -8.51 14.89
C TRP A 91 -10.23 -8.67 15.05
N ALA A 92 -11.00 -7.80 14.42
CA ALA A 92 -12.44 -7.95 14.35
C ALA A 92 -12.85 -9.18 13.50
N ASP A 93 -14.00 -9.75 13.83
CA ASP A 93 -14.60 -10.84 13.05
C ASP A 93 -15.59 -10.28 12.05
N GLY A 94 -15.36 -10.61 10.78
CA GLY A 94 -16.26 -10.23 9.68
C GLY A 94 -16.14 -8.77 9.20
N PRO A 95 -16.90 -8.42 8.16
CA PRO A 95 -16.87 -7.11 7.53
C PRO A 95 -17.53 -6.05 8.39
N VAL A 96 -16.97 -4.84 8.37
CA VAL A 96 -17.58 -3.68 9.01
C VAL A 96 -18.67 -3.07 8.11
N SER A 97 -19.77 -2.60 8.70
CA SER A 97 -20.90 -2.01 7.97
C SER A 97 -20.77 -0.48 7.88
N VAL A 98 -21.34 0.09 6.82
CA VAL A 98 -21.55 1.54 6.72
C VAL A 98 -22.39 2.03 7.89
N GLY A 99 -22.01 3.15 8.48
CA GLY A 99 -22.63 3.72 9.69
C GLY A 99 -22.06 3.17 11.01
N ALA A 100 -21.24 2.12 10.98
CA ALA A 100 -20.59 1.64 12.21
C ALA A 100 -19.70 2.72 12.82
N VAL A 101 -19.79 2.91 14.14
CA VAL A 101 -18.90 3.79 14.90
C VAL A 101 -17.53 3.13 14.99
N ILE A 102 -16.50 3.90 14.70
CA ILE A 102 -15.11 3.44 14.74
C ILE A 102 -14.21 4.47 15.45
N PHE A 103 -13.08 3.98 15.92
CA PHE A 103 -12.07 4.80 16.58
C PHE A 103 -10.76 4.70 15.79
N GLY A 104 -10.25 5.86 15.37
CA GLY A 104 -8.95 5.96 14.73
C GLY A 104 -7.87 6.21 15.77
N LEU A 105 -6.82 5.40 15.78
CA LEU A 105 -5.68 5.59 16.67
C LEU A 105 -4.41 5.89 15.89
N ALA A 106 -3.57 6.75 16.46
CA ALA A 106 -2.28 7.13 15.90
C ALA A 106 -1.30 7.45 17.02
N ALA A 107 -0.01 7.16 16.78
CA ALA A 107 1.03 7.53 17.72
C ALA A 107 1.27 9.04 17.74
N THR A 108 1.56 9.58 18.92
CA THR A 108 2.07 10.95 19.09
C THR A 108 3.57 10.95 19.38
N ILE A 109 4.19 12.12 19.30
CA ILE A 109 5.59 12.28 19.73
C ILE A 109 5.67 11.88 21.21
N GLY A 110 6.53 10.88 21.52
CA GLY A 110 6.64 10.31 22.87
C GLY A 110 5.86 9.00 23.08
N GLY A 111 5.19 8.48 22.04
CA GLY A 111 4.62 7.12 22.02
C GLY A 111 3.14 7.05 22.40
N ALA A 112 2.60 7.96 23.20
CA ALA A 112 1.18 7.93 23.57
C ALA A 112 0.27 7.92 22.33
N ALA A 113 -0.84 7.17 22.38
CA ALA A 113 -1.79 7.13 21.28
C ALA A 113 -2.77 8.30 21.35
N ARG A 114 -3.03 8.93 20.20
CA ARG A 114 -4.19 9.81 20.00
C ARG A 114 -5.36 8.97 19.55
N VAL A 115 -6.55 9.28 20.07
CA VAL A 115 -7.82 8.63 19.68
C VAL A 115 -8.76 9.64 19.06
N THR A 116 -9.41 9.28 17.99
CA THR A 116 -10.47 10.06 17.33
C THR A 116 -11.66 9.17 17.05
N VAL A 117 -12.84 9.77 16.95
CA VAL A 117 -14.12 9.06 16.75
C VAL A 117 -14.70 9.43 15.39
N GLY A 118 -15.25 8.48 14.70
CA GLY A 118 -15.97 8.67 13.44
C GLY A 118 -16.84 7.48 13.11
N THR A 119 -17.32 7.45 11.88
CA THR A 119 -18.13 6.35 11.35
C THR A 119 -17.54 5.85 10.03
N VAL A 120 -17.84 4.63 9.68
CA VAL A 120 -17.63 4.12 8.33
C VAL A 120 -18.60 4.83 7.40
N SER A 121 -18.12 5.55 6.41
CA SER A 121 -18.93 6.28 5.42
C SER A 121 -19.16 5.48 4.15
N ALA A 122 -18.19 4.65 3.75
CA ALA A 122 -18.33 3.76 2.59
C ALA A 122 -17.40 2.54 2.70
N VAL A 123 -17.74 1.48 1.99
CA VAL A 123 -16.95 0.25 1.86
C VAL A 123 -16.72 -0.07 0.40
N ALA A 124 -15.79 -0.99 0.13
CA ALA A 124 -15.39 -1.40 -1.22
C ALA A 124 -14.90 -0.25 -2.11
N MET A 125 -14.37 0.82 -1.49
CA MET A 125 -13.83 1.97 -2.22
C MET A 125 -12.57 1.59 -2.99
N ALA A 126 -12.40 2.20 -4.16
CA ALA A 126 -11.15 2.14 -4.90
C ALA A 126 -10.42 3.48 -4.82
N PHE A 127 -9.13 3.44 -4.52
CA PHE A 127 -8.31 4.64 -4.43
C PHE A 127 -6.91 4.38 -5.00
N ARG A 128 -6.16 5.47 -5.22
CA ARG A 128 -4.76 5.37 -5.65
C ARG A 128 -3.84 5.48 -4.44
N GLY A 129 -3.05 4.44 -4.23
CA GLY A 129 -1.98 4.42 -3.24
C GLY A 129 -0.75 5.23 -3.68
N PRO A 130 0.31 5.26 -2.84
CA PRO A 130 1.59 5.82 -3.22
C PRO A 130 2.11 5.16 -4.50
N GLY A 131 2.64 5.97 -5.44
CA GLY A 131 3.04 5.48 -6.76
C GLY A 131 1.90 5.38 -7.78
N GLY A 132 0.69 5.87 -7.45
CA GLY A 132 -0.45 5.99 -8.36
C GLY A 132 -1.23 4.70 -8.61
N ARG A 133 -0.93 3.62 -7.91
CA ARG A 133 -1.59 2.31 -8.08
C ARG A 133 -2.98 2.29 -7.48
N ARG A 134 -3.90 1.66 -8.19
CA ARG A 134 -5.27 1.47 -7.71
C ARG A 134 -5.30 0.38 -6.63
N ILE A 135 -5.74 0.75 -5.44
CA ILE A 135 -6.06 -0.15 -4.33
C ILE A 135 -7.58 -0.26 -4.28
N SER A 136 -8.11 -1.47 -4.39
CA SER A 136 -9.55 -1.75 -4.33
C SER A 136 -9.94 -2.32 -2.97
N GLY A 137 -11.24 -2.24 -2.64
CA GLY A 137 -11.77 -2.78 -1.39
C GLY A 137 -11.51 -1.90 -0.16
N GLY A 138 -11.16 -0.62 -0.35
CA GLY A 138 -10.91 0.30 0.75
C GLY A 138 -12.15 0.59 1.59
N LEU A 139 -11.90 0.92 2.86
CA LEU A 139 -12.89 1.41 3.81
C LEU A 139 -12.73 2.92 3.94
N GLU A 140 -13.80 3.67 3.70
CA GLU A 140 -13.83 5.12 3.94
C GLU A 140 -14.45 5.42 5.31
N HIS A 141 -13.87 6.39 6.02
CA HIS A 141 -14.33 6.76 7.35
C HIS A 141 -14.15 8.27 7.64
N THR A 142 -14.84 8.75 8.68
CA THR A 142 -14.87 10.15 9.08
C THR A 142 -14.08 10.46 10.36
N ALA A 143 -13.42 9.47 10.99
CA ALA A 143 -12.60 9.74 12.18
C ALA A 143 -11.42 10.66 11.79
N PRO A 144 -11.29 11.84 12.40
CA PRO A 144 -10.25 12.80 12.03
C PRO A 144 -8.84 12.25 12.25
N MET A 145 -7.98 12.30 11.23
CA MET A 145 -6.62 11.78 11.29
C MET A 145 -5.61 12.89 11.02
N ALA A 146 -4.73 13.11 11.98
CA ALA A 146 -3.64 14.08 11.86
C ALA A 146 -2.51 13.53 10.96
N PRO A 147 -1.61 14.38 10.44
CA PRO A 147 -0.36 13.94 9.82
C PRO A 147 0.39 12.95 10.73
N GLY A 148 0.93 11.87 10.14
CA GLY A 148 1.56 10.77 10.87
C GLY A 148 0.61 9.66 11.34
N SER A 149 -0.68 9.71 10.99
CA SER A 149 -1.66 8.67 11.35
C SER A 149 -1.69 7.49 10.38
N SER A 150 -1.07 7.59 9.19
CA SER A 150 -0.96 6.47 8.25
C SER A 150 -0.30 5.26 8.91
N GLY A 151 -0.88 4.08 8.73
CA GLY A 151 -0.46 2.84 9.39
C GLY A 151 -1.02 2.64 10.79
N GLY A 152 -1.73 3.64 11.34
CA GLY A 152 -2.43 3.50 12.61
C GLY A 152 -3.71 2.66 12.47
N PRO A 153 -4.13 1.94 13.53
CA PRO A 153 -5.32 1.11 13.49
C PRO A 153 -6.61 1.93 13.52
N ILE A 154 -7.60 1.45 12.80
CA ILE A 154 -9.01 1.78 12.98
C ILE A 154 -9.63 0.61 13.73
N VAL A 155 -10.30 0.88 14.85
CA VAL A 155 -10.84 -0.17 15.71
C VAL A 155 -12.33 0.02 15.98
N ASP A 156 -13.01 -1.05 16.36
CA ASP A 156 -14.38 -1.04 16.86
C ASP A 156 -14.46 -0.65 18.36
N ALA A 157 -15.67 -0.64 18.92
CA ALA A 157 -15.90 -0.31 20.33
C ALA A 157 -15.25 -1.30 21.32
N ALA A 158 -14.88 -2.49 20.89
CA ALA A 158 -14.14 -3.46 21.69
C ALA A 158 -12.61 -3.33 21.53
N GLY A 159 -12.13 -2.35 20.76
CA GLY A 159 -10.71 -2.14 20.48
C GLY A 159 -10.14 -3.13 19.46
N ARG A 160 -11.00 -3.84 18.71
CA ARG A 160 -10.57 -4.81 17.70
C ARG A 160 -10.31 -4.12 16.37
N LEU A 161 -9.25 -4.51 15.68
CA LEU A 161 -8.82 -3.96 14.40
C LEU A 161 -9.87 -4.22 13.31
N VAL A 162 -10.43 -3.16 12.74
CA VAL A 162 -11.35 -3.19 11.59
C VAL A 162 -10.71 -2.60 10.33
N GLY A 163 -9.59 -1.90 10.47
CA GLY A 163 -8.86 -1.36 9.33
C GLY A 163 -7.50 -0.77 9.70
N LEU A 164 -6.65 -0.62 8.70
CA LEU A 164 -5.37 0.09 8.81
C LEU A 164 -5.48 1.40 8.03
N ASN A 165 -5.36 2.53 8.73
CA ASN A 165 -5.47 3.85 8.12
C ASN A 165 -4.35 4.10 7.11
N THR A 166 -4.65 4.65 5.95
CA THR A 166 -3.67 4.84 4.88
C THR A 166 -3.66 6.25 4.30
N HIS A 167 -4.79 6.75 3.79
CA HIS A 167 -4.82 8.00 3.01
C HIS A 167 -5.93 8.93 3.45
N ARG A 168 -5.71 10.23 3.21
CA ARG A 168 -6.74 11.27 3.27
C ARG A 168 -7.25 11.55 1.85
N ILE A 169 -8.58 11.54 1.64
CA ILE A 169 -9.21 11.81 0.33
C ILE A 169 -9.92 13.15 0.23
N GLY A 170 -9.79 14.02 1.15
CA GLY A 170 -10.44 15.32 1.14
C GLY A 170 -10.64 15.84 2.54
N GLU A 171 -11.50 16.83 2.70
CA GLU A 171 -11.82 17.34 4.02
C GLU A 171 -12.79 16.42 4.74
N GLY A 172 -12.32 15.83 5.85
CA GLY A 172 -13.14 14.98 6.72
C GLY A 172 -13.31 13.52 6.29
N PHE A 173 -12.72 13.08 5.18
CA PHE A 173 -12.79 11.69 4.73
C PHE A 173 -11.40 11.08 4.62
N TYR A 174 -11.29 9.84 5.10
CA TYR A 174 -10.05 9.08 5.19
C TYR A 174 -10.27 7.66 4.69
N LEU A 175 -9.23 7.06 4.18
CA LEU A 175 -9.23 5.67 3.70
C LEU A 175 -8.41 4.78 4.60
N ALA A 176 -8.94 3.59 4.81
CA ALA A 176 -8.24 2.51 5.48
C ALA A 176 -8.29 1.22 4.64
N ARG A 177 -7.30 0.36 4.83
CA ARG A 177 -7.34 -1.03 4.37
C ARG A 177 -8.20 -1.80 5.35
N PRO A 178 -9.28 -2.49 4.93
CA PRO A 178 -10.09 -3.28 5.84
C PRO A 178 -9.26 -4.43 6.45
N ALA A 179 -9.49 -4.73 7.71
CA ALA A 179 -8.83 -5.81 8.44
C ALA A 179 -9.53 -7.15 8.20
N ASP A 180 -9.65 -7.54 6.95
CA ASP A 180 -10.28 -8.76 6.48
C ASP A 180 -9.30 -9.94 6.36
N SER A 181 -9.77 -11.09 5.87
CA SER A 181 -8.94 -12.28 5.64
C SER A 181 -7.82 -12.00 4.64
N ALA A 182 -8.08 -11.19 3.60
CA ALA A 182 -7.08 -10.86 2.60
C ALA A 182 -5.92 -10.04 3.19
N LEU A 183 -6.20 -9.09 4.09
CA LEU A 183 -5.15 -8.37 4.81
C LEU A 183 -4.37 -9.31 5.74
N ARG A 184 -5.04 -10.22 6.46
CA ARG A 184 -4.38 -11.20 7.35
C ARG A 184 -3.43 -12.11 6.57
N GLU A 185 -3.89 -12.67 5.45
CA GLU A 185 -3.08 -13.51 4.56
C GLU A 185 -1.88 -12.74 4.04
N ARG A 186 -2.10 -11.50 3.58
CA ARG A 186 -1.02 -10.64 3.09
C ARG A 186 0.01 -10.32 4.17
N VAL A 187 -0.42 -10.02 5.40
CA VAL A 187 0.49 -9.79 6.54
C VAL A 187 1.30 -11.05 6.83
N ALA A 188 0.70 -12.24 6.78
CA ALA A 188 1.41 -13.50 6.98
C ALA A 188 2.46 -13.75 5.88
N GLU A 189 2.12 -13.51 4.61
CA GLU A 189 3.05 -13.61 3.48
C GLU A 189 4.25 -12.68 3.63
N ILE A 190 4.00 -11.39 3.90
CA ILE A 190 5.05 -10.38 4.09
C ILE A 190 5.92 -10.75 5.30
N SER A 191 5.30 -11.25 6.39
CA SER A 191 6.01 -11.67 7.61
C SER A 191 6.94 -12.87 7.39
N SER A 192 6.71 -13.69 6.37
CA SER A 192 7.59 -14.81 6.02
C SER A 192 8.82 -14.41 5.21
N GLY A 193 9.05 -13.11 5.01
CA GLY A 193 10.17 -12.57 4.21
C GLY A 193 9.91 -12.61 2.70
N ARG A 194 8.72 -13.02 2.27
CA ARG A 194 8.32 -12.92 0.88
C ARG A 194 7.94 -11.47 0.58
N SER A 195 8.88 -10.69 0.07
CA SER A 195 8.56 -9.43 -0.58
C SER A 195 7.80 -9.75 -1.85
N VAL A 196 6.56 -9.33 -1.96
CA VAL A 196 5.81 -9.47 -3.19
C VAL A 196 6.29 -8.37 -4.14
N GLU A 197 7.42 -8.63 -4.80
CA GLU A 197 7.80 -7.84 -5.97
C GLU A 197 6.90 -8.28 -7.12
N ARG A 198 5.96 -7.42 -7.49
CA ARG A 198 5.25 -7.66 -8.74
C ARG A 198 6.21 -7.49 -9.90
N PRO A 199 6.06 -8.32 -10.95
CA PRO A 199 6.85 -8.19 -12.14
C PRO A 199 6.70 -6.78 -12.71
N ARG A 200 7.82 -6.13 -13.03
CA ARG A 200 7.88 -4.80 -13.62
C ARG A 200 8.52 -4.89 -15.00
N LEU A 201 7.96 -4.18 -15.96
CA LEU A 201 8.64 -4.03 -17.26
C LEU A 201 9.88 -3.14 -17.17
N GLY A 202 9.92 -2.21 -16.22
CA GLY A 202 11.01 -1.22 -16.10
C GLY A 202 10.91 -0.12 -17.17
N ILE A 203 9.71 0.39 -17.41
CA ILE A 203 9.46 1.51 -18.32
C ILE A 203 8.85 2.71 -17.59
N ALA A 204 9.28 3.90 -17.96
CA ALA A 204 8.60 5.13 -17.64
C ALA A 204 7.65 5.49 -18.79
N VAL A 205 6.38 5.77 -18.51
CA VAL A 205 5.37 6.03 -19.54
C VAL A 205 4.71 7.39 -19.38
N ALA A 206 4.35 8.02 -20.49
CA ALA A 206 3.52 9.21 -20.50
C ALA A 206 2.04 8.84 -20.50
N PRO A 207 1.17 9.66 -19.85
CA PRO A 207 -0.27 9.48 -19.93
C PRO A 207 -0.79 9.43 -21.36
N ALA A 208 -1.85 8.66 -21.63
CA ALA A 208 -2.39 8.42 -22.97
C ALA A 208 -2.74 9.70 -23.74
N HIS A 209 -3.25 10.73 -23.06
CA HIS A 209 -3.54 12.01 -23.71
C HIS A 209 -2.29 12.72 -24.25
N VAL A 210 -1.14 12.59 -23.56
CA VAL A 210 0.15 13.10 -24.00
C VAL A 210 0.64 12.30 -25.20
N ALA A 211 0.53 10.97 -25.15
CA ALA A 211 0.88 10.10 -26.26
C ALA A 211 0.13 10.46 -27.53
N ARG A 212 -1.21 10.59 -27.47
CA ARG A 212 -2.05 11.01 -28.61
C ARG A 212 -1.64 12.36 -29.18
N ARG A 213 -1.40 13.36 -28.31
CA ARG A 213 -0.97 14.71 -28.74
C ARG A 213 0.37 14.66 -29.48
N LEU A 214 1.35 13.94 -28.96
CA LEU A 214 2.67 13.82 -29.59
C LEU A 214 2.61 13.07 -30.93
N ARG A 215 1.82 11.99 -31.04
CA ARG A 215 1.63 11.27 -32.30
C ARG A 215 1.03 12.15 -33.38
N ARG A 216 -0.03 12.92 -33.05
CA ARG A 216 -0.62 13.89 -33.99
C ARG A 216 0.36 14.95 -34.47
N SER A 217 1.22 15.45 -33.57
CA SER A 217 2.19 16.51 -33.93
C SER A 217 3.23 16.05 -34.97
N VAL A 218 3.45 14.74 -35.10
CA VAL A 218 4.38 14.14 -36.08
C VAL A 218 3.64 13.41 -37.20
N GLY A 219 2.32 13.60 -37.35
CA GLY A 219 1.53 13.04 -38.42
C GLY A 219 1.22 11.54 -38.32
N LEU A 220 1.39 10.94 -37.13
CA LEU A 220 1.07 9.54 -36.87
C LEU A 220 -0.43 9.39 -36.50
N PRO A 221 -1.08 8.25 -36.88
CA PRO A 221 -2.46 7.99 -36.56
C PRO A 221 -2.71 7.96 -35.04
N ASP A 222 -3.91 8.38 -34.63
CA ASP A 222 -4.36 8.22 -33.24
C ASP A 222 -4.43 6.74 -32.90
N ARG A 223 -3.77 6.37 -31.83
CA ARG A 223 -3.80 5.03 -31.24
C ARG A 223 -3.79 5.17 -29.72
N ASP A 224 -4.60 4.37 -29.05
CA ASP A 224 -4.55 4.23 -27.61
C ASP A 224 -3.33 3.40 -27.22
N GLY A 225 -2.70 3.77 -26.10
CA GLY A 225 -1.49 3.14 -25.63
C GLY A 225 -0.67 4.07 -24.75
N LEU A 226 0.40 3.53 -24.20
CA LEU A 226 1.31 4.22 -23.31
C LEU A 226 2.63 4.54 -24.02
N LEU A 227 2.95 5.81 -24.17
CA LEU A 227 4.21 6.22 -24.80
C LEU A 227 5.37 6.05 -23.81
N VAL A 228 6.35 5.23 -24.20
CA VAL A 228 7.59 5.01 -23.42
C VAL A 228 8.44 6.29 -23.45
N ARG A 229 8.77 6.80 -22.25
CA ARG A 229 9.60 7.99 -22.01
C ARG A 229 10.98 7.65 -21.48
N GLY A 230 11.19 6.40 -21.11
CA GLY A 230 12.46 5.87 -20.65
C GLY A 230 12.33 4.38 -20.38
N VAL A 231 13.45 3.69 -20.49
CA VAL A 231 13.60 2.27 -20.20
C VAL A 231 14.74 2.14 -19.20
N GLU A 232 14.48 1.44 -18.09
CA GLU A 232 15.45 1.17 -17.04
C GLU A 232 16.47 0.15 -17.54
N ASP A 233 17.77 0.44 -17.37
CA ASP A 233 18.85 -0.46 -17.79
C ASP A 233 18.76 -1.80 -17.07
N GLY A 234 18.96 -2.89 -17.80
CA GLY A 234 18.87 -4.26 -17.27
C GLY A 234 17.45 -4.73 -16.94
N SER A 235 16.44 -3.93 -17.25
CA SER A 235 15.03 -4.32 -17.03
C SER A 235 14.51 -5.32 -18.05
N PRO A 236 13.40 -6.03 -17.76
CA PRO A 236 12.72 -6.89 -18.73
C PRO A 236 12.41 -6.19 -20.07
N ALA A 237 12.00 -4.92 -20.03
CA ALA A 237 11.72 -4.14 -21.23
C ALA A 237 13.00 -3.84 -22.02
N ALA A 238 14.12 -3.53 -21.34
CA ALA A 238 15.41 -3.34 -22.00
C ALA A 238 15.87 -4.63 -22.68
N GLY A 239 15.78 -5.76 -21.99
CA GLY A 239 16.10 -7.09 -22.54
C GLY A 239 15.23 -7.48 -23.72
N ALA A 240 13.95 -7.09 -23.73
CA ALA A 240 13.02 -7.29 -24.84
C ALA A 240 13.26 -6.35 -26.02
N GLY A 241 14.08 -5.31 -25.87
CA GLY A 241 14.33 -4.33 -26.92
C GLY A 241 13.27 -3.23 -27.06
N VAL A 242 12.49 -2.97 -25.99
CA VAL A 242 11.62 -1.79 -25.87
C VAL A 242 12.51 -0.54 -25.86
N ARG A 243 12.06 0.54 -26.50
CA ARG A 243 12.82 1.79 -26.61
C ARG A 243 11.97 3.00 -26.23
N GLU A 244 12.65 4.07 -25.88
CA GLU A 244 11.99 5.38 -25.76
C GLU A 244 11.35 5.76 -27.11
N GLY A 245 10.11 6.26 -27.06
CA GLY A 245 9.31 6.58 -28.25
C GLY A 245 8.38 5.44 -28.71
N ASP A 246 8.52 4.21 -28.21
CA ASP A 246 7.58 3.14 -28.47
C ASP A 246 6.22 3.46 -27.80
N LEU A 247 5.13 3.08 -28.46
CA LEU A 247 3.79 3.11 -27.88
C LEU A 247 3.40 1.68 -27.48
N VAL A 248 3.36 1.38 -26.20
CA VAL A 248 2.90 0.08 -25.69
C VAL A 248 1.38 0.02 -25.83
N VAL A 249 0.88 -0.93 -26.62
CA VAL A 249 -0.55 -1.08 -26.92
C VAL A 249 -1.16 -2.33 -26.31
N ARG A 250 -0.34 -3.38 -26.03
CA ARG A 250 -0.80 -4.63 -25.41
C ARG A 250 0.33 -5.27 -24.61
N VAL A 251 -0.04 -5.84 -23.45
CA VAL A 251 0.87 -6.62 -22.60
C VAL A 251 0.12 -7.84 -22.09
N ALA A 252 0.74 -9.02 -22.13
CA ALA A 252 0.14 -10.28 -21.71
C ALA A 252 -1.26 -10.52 -22.32
N GLY A 253 -1.44 -10.18 -23.59
CA GLY A 253 -2.70 -10.33 -24.32
C GLY A 253 -3.80 -9.30 -23.99
N LYS A 254 -3.54 -8.34 -23.07
CA LYS A 254 -4.49 -7.29 -22.67
C LYS A 254 -4.09 -5.94 -23.24
N ASP A 255 -5.07 -5.17 -23.71
CA ASP A 255 -4.83 -3.81 -24.21
C ASP A 255 -4.44 -2.87 -23.06
N THR A 256 -3.46 -1.99 -23.32
CA THR A 256 -2.88 -1.07 -22.34
C THR A 256 -3.17 0.38 -22.70
N ALA A 257 -4.47 0.75 -22.66
CA ALA A 257 -4.91 2.10 -23.00
C ALA A 257 -4.42 3.16 -21.99
N ASP A 258 -4.17 2.77 -20.75
CA ASP A 258 -3.66 3.63 -19.68
C ASP A 258 -2.77 2.83 -18.69
N ALA A 259 -2.21 3.54 -17.70
CA ALA A 259 -1.31 2.93 -16.73
C ALA A 259 -1.99 1.87 -15.85
N ASP A 260 -3.29 2.03 -15.57
CA ASP A 260 -4.04 1.05 -14.77
C ASP A 260 -4.22 -0.26 -15.56
N ALA A 261 -4.56 -0.15 -16.85
CA ALA A 261 -4.67 -1.30 -17.74
C ALA A 261 -3.31 -2.04 -17.88
N LEU A 262 -2.18 -1.30 -17.93
CA LEU A 262 -0.86 -1.91 -17.90
C LEU A 262 -0.62 -2.68 -16.60
N LEU A 263 -0.95 -2.08 -15.45
CA LEU A 263 -0.79 -2.73 -14.15
C LEU A 263 -1.68 -3.97 -14.02
N GLU A 264 -2.92 -3.92 -14.53
CA GLU A 264 -3.84 -5.07 -14.59
C GLU A 264 -3.34 -6.17 -15.54
N ALA A 265 -2.71 -5.79 -16.64
CA ALA A 265 -2.10 -6.74 -17.57
C ALA A 265 -0.89 -7.45 -16.94
N MET A 266 -0.12 -6.73 -16.14
CA MET A 266 1.04 -7.24 -15.42
C MET A 266 0.67 -8.04 -14.16
N ALA A 267 -0.55 -7.90 -13.64
CA ALA A 267 -0.99 -8.60 -12.44
C ALA A 267 -1.02 -10.12 -12.66
N GLY A 268 -0.16 -10.84 -11.93
CA GLY A 268 -0.02 -12.31 -12.06
C GLY A 268 0.77 -12.77 -13.29
N ALA A 269 1.36 -11.84 -14.07
CA ALA A 269 2.26 -12.19 -15.16
C ALA A 269 3.61 -12.66 -14.60
N ALA A 270 4.17 -13.75 -15.13
CA ALA A 270 5.48 -14.30 -14.75
C ALA A 270 6.16 -14.92 -15.97
N GLY A 271 7.49 -15.03 -15.92
CA GLY A 271 8.28 -15.57 -17.04
C GLY A 271 8.20 -14.71 -18.30
N ALA A 272 8.17 -15.36 -19.46
CA ALA A 272 8.13 -14.70 -20.76
C ALA A 272 6.75 -14.08 -21.04
N VAL A 273 6.69 -12.76 -21.21
CA VAL A 273 5.47 -12.00 -21.45
C VAL A 273 5.56 -11.25 -22.76
N GLU A 274 4.50 -11.39 -23.58
CA GLU A 274 4.38 -10.65 -24.82
C GLU A 274 4.07 -9.17 -24.58
N VAL A 275 4.83 -8.30 -25.23
CA VAL A 275 4.66 -6.85 -25.22
C VAL A 275 4.52 -6.37 -26.67
N VAL A 276 3.34 -5.88 -27.03
CA VAL A 276 3.10 -5.31 -28.36
C VAL A 276 3.31 -3.80 -28.31
N VAL A 277 4.23 -3.32 -29.16
CA VAL A 277 4.56 -1.90 -29.26
C VAL A 277 4.36 -1.40 -30.68
N ILE A 278 4.07 -0.11 -30.83
CA ILE A 278 4.11 0.57 -32.13
C ILE A 278 5.33 1.49 -32.11
N ARG A 279 6.27 1.20 -33.03
CA ARG A 279 7.50 1.97 -33.27
C ARG A 279 7.37 2.72 -34.57
N GLY A 280 7.17 4.03 -34.51
CA GLY A 280 6.79 4.79 -35.71
C GLY A 280 5.42 4.35 -36.24
N ALA A 281 5.40 3.70 -37.43
CA ALA A 281 4.20 3.15 -38.03
C ALA A 281 4.09 1.61 -37.87
N ASP A 282 5.17 0.94 -37.45
CA ASP A 282 5.27 -0.51 -37.40
C ASP A 282 4.80 -1.06 -36.06
N GLU A 283 3.99 -2.12 -36.10
CA GLU A 283 3.61 -2.89 -34.92
C GLU A 283 4.61 -4.03 -34.71
N LEU A 284 5.21 -4.11 -33.53
CA LEU A 284 6.22 -5.09 -33.15
C LEU A 284 5.74 -5.88 -31.95
N THR A 285 5.92 -7.18 -31.99
CA THR A 285 5.72 -8.06 -30.85
C THR A 285 7.07 -8.40 -30.24
N LEU A 286 7.26 -8.04 -28.99
CA LEU A 286 8.48 -8.25 -28.22
C LEU A 286 8.19 -9.22 -27.07
N THR A 287 9.21 -9.94 -26.60
CA THR A 287 9.08 -10.84 -25.44
C THR A 287 9.92 -10.31 -24.31
N ALA A 288 9.28 -9.93 -23.21
CA ALA A 288 9.94 -9.50 -22.00
C ALA A 288 9.96 -10.67 -20.97
N ASP A 289 11.12 -11.00 -20.45
CA ASP A 289 11.25 -11.99 -19.40
C ASP A 289 11.14 -11.30 -18.04
N LEU A 290 10.03 -11.54 -17.35
CA LEU A 290 9.75 -10.97 -16.03
C LEU A 290 10.43 -11.74 -14.88
N GLY A 291 11.19 -12.79 -15.20
CA GLY A 291 11.69 -13.73 -14.20
C GLY A 291 10.61 -14.66 -13.67
N GLY A 292 11.03 -15.82 -13.17
CA GLY A 292 10.18 -16.71 -12.38
C GLY A 292 10.30 -16.36 -10.90
N ASP A 293 9.44 -16.93 -10.09
CA ASP A 293 9.47 -16.88 -8.63
C ASP A 293 10.64 -17.72 -8.08
N ASP A 294 11.86 -17.41 -8.54
CA ASP A 294 13.07 -18.01 -8.02
C ASP A 294 13.46 -17.26 -6.74
N GLY A 295 13.38 -17.98 -5.63
CA GLY A 295 13.69 -17.52 -4.29
C GLY A 295 15.02 -16.75 -4.18
N PRO A 296 15.35 -16.14 -3.04
CA PRO A 296 16.31 -15.05 -2.88
C PRO A 296 17.70 -15.41 -3.42
N SER A 297 18.03 -14.94 -4.62
CA SER A 297 19.40 -14.92 -5.09
C SER A 297 20.11 -13.76 -4.41
N GLY A 298 20.98 -14.16 -3.48
CA GLY A 298 21.82 -13.25 -2.73
C GLY A 298 22.80 -12.46 -3.60
N SER A 299 23.32 -11.44 -2.95
CA SER A 299 24.49 -10.60 -3.28
C SER A 299 24.25 -9.47 -4.28
N ARG A 300 23.97 -8.30 -3.71
CA ARG A 300 24.40 -7.04 -4.33
C ARG A 300 25.91 -6.89 -4.10
N PRO A 301 26.71 -6.61 -5.13
CA PRO A 301 28.10 -6.18 -4.90
C PRO A 301 28.12 -4.74 -4.33
N ASN A 302 29.13 -4.50 -3.50
CA ASN A 302 29.46 -3.23 -2.81
C ASN A 302 29.43 -2.01 -3.72
#